data_4460c415059461a6ceeefcfd48dc7ccd
#
_entry.id   4460c415059461a6ceeefcfd48dc7ccd
#
_cell.length_a   1.000
_cell.length_b   1.000
_cell.length_c   1.000
_cell.angle_alpha   90.00
_cell.angle_beta   90.00
_cell.angle_gamma   90.00
#
_symmetry.space_group_name_H-M   'P 1'
#
loop_
_entity.id
_entity.type
_entity.pdbx_description
1 polymer ?
#
loop_
_entity_poly.entity_id
_entity_poly.type
_entity_poly.pdbx_seq_one_letter_code
_entity_poly.pdbx_strand_id
1 'polypeptide(L)'
;MQGRFRLPCFRASKIELMPTKLDEILANTLMEVNARKAAADYPALERKAAAHTPRGFVAGLRKAAASGPAIISEIKKASPSKGLIRADFDPPSLARMFEAAGAAALSVLTDGRFFQGSLEYLEAASATVRIPCLRKDFMVDRFQMLEARASGADAILLIVAAHTDETLSDLGDEARRMGLDILCEVHDREELKRAEGLGFKLIGVNSRDLRTFTVHPELVTELVQWKTTDAMMVAESGIGTAADIAKYRAVGYEAFLIGEALMRQPDPAAALAMLLEREYSTEL
;
A
#
# COMPACT_ATOMS: atom_id res chain seq x y z
N MET A 1 59.90 28.05 -29.37
CA MET A 1 59.36 26.68 -29.18
C MET A 1 58.43 26.69 -27.98
N GLN A 2 57.12 26.77 -28.21
CA GLN A 2 56.13 26.78 -27.13
C GLN A 2 55.51 25.39 -27.09
N GLY A 3 55.85 24.60 -26.03
CA GLY A 3 55.25 23.30 -25.80
C GLY A 3 53.86 23.46 -25.17
N ARG A 4 52.80 23.06 -25.89
CA ARG A 4 51.43 22.96 -25.37
C ARG A 4 51.29 21.67 -24.55
N PHE A 5 51.22 21.79 -23.22
CA PHE A 5 50.77 20.70 -22.34
C PHE A 5 49.26 20.45 -22.59
N ARG A 6 48.90 19.28 -23.12
CA ARG A 6 47.53 18.77 -23.12
C ARG A 6 47.26 18.08 -21.78
N LEU A 7 46.33 18.60 -21.02
CA LEU A 7 45.76 17.89 -19.86
C LEU A 7 44.91 16.69 -20.32
N PRO A 8 45.00 15.53 -19.70
CA PRO A 8 44.17 14.39 -19.99
C PRO A 8 42.73 14.67 -19.63
N CYS A 9 41.82 14.50 -20.58
CA CYS A 9 40.37 14.55 -20.39
C CYS A 9 39.95 13.36 -19.52
N PHE A 10 39.68 13.56 -18.23
CA PHE A 10 39.05 12.57 -17.38
C PHE A 10 37.62 12.34 -17.92
N ARG A 11 37.41 11.20 -18.56
CA ARG A 11 36.04 10.66 -18.79
C ARG A 11 35.42 10.46 -17.39
N ALA A 12 34.41 11.25 -17.06
CA ALA A 12 33.52 10.95 -15.95
C ALA A 12 32.92 9.56 -16.23
N SER A 13 33.35 8.56 -15.48
CA SER A 13 32.72 7.26 -15.45
C SER A 13 31.28 7.48 -14.97
N LYS A 14 30.30 7.18 -15.84
CA LYS A 14 28.92 6.96 -15.39
C LYS A 14 29.00 5.84 -14.33
N ILE A 15 28.78 6.19 -13.08
CA ILE A 15 28.48 5.22 -12.04
C ILE A 15 27.11 4.67 -12.46
N GLU A 16 27.08 3.52 -13.10
CA GLU A 16 25.86 2.73 -13.23
C GLU A 16 25.47 2.33 -11.80
N LEU A 17 24.50 3.05 -11.23
CA LEU A 17 23.86 2.65 -9.99
C LEU A 17 23.25 1.27 -10.23
N MET A 18 23.66 0.30 -9.41
CA MET A 18 23.06 -1.04 -9.43
C MET A 18 21.54 -0.88 -9.21
N PRO A 19 20.69 -1.61 -9.98
CA PRO A 19 19.25 -1.51 -9.83
C PRO A 19 18.84 -1.86 -8.38
N THR A 20 17.98 -1.04 -7.82
CA THR A 20 17.43 -1.27 -6.48
C THR A 20 16.42 -2.41 -6.49
N LYS A 21 16.02 -2.89 -5.32
CA LYS A 21 14.97 -3.91 -5.23
C LYS A 21 13.63 -3.39 -5.76
N LEU A 22 13.35 -2.11 -5.58
CA LEU A 22 12.17 -1.46 -6.16
C LEU A 22 12.22 -1.49 -7.70
N ASP A 23 13.36 -1.18 -8.31
CA ASP A 23 13.51 -1.22 -9.76
C ASP A 23 13.27 -2.63 -10.34
N GLU A 24 13.76 -3.67 -9.65
CA GLU A 24 13.51 -5.07 -10.01
C GLU A 24 12.00 -5.40 -9.98
N ILE A 25 11.31 -4.95 -8.92
CA ILE A 25 9.88 -5.17 -8.75
C ILE A 25 9.11 -4.45 -9.85
N LEU A 26 9.38 -3.16 -10.09
CA LEU A 26 8.68 -2.37 -11.10
C LEU A 26 8.88 -2.93 -12.51
N ALA A 27 10.09 -3.38 -12.85
CA ALA A 27 10.37 -4.00 -14.14
C ALA A 27 9.57 -5.31 -14.33
N ASN A 28 9.49 -6.15 -13.28
CA ASN A 28 8.68 -7.37 -13.30
C ASN A 28 7.19 -7.04 -13.43
N THR A 29 6.69 -6.10 -12.62
CA THR A 29 5.29 -5.69 -12.65
C THR A 29 4.89 -5.19 -14.03
N LEU A 30 5.72 -4.34 -14.66
CA LEU A 30 5.45 -3.83 -16.00
C LEU A 30 5.34 -4.96 -17.02
N MET A 31 6.22 -5.97 -16.94
CA MET A 31 6.18 -7.15 -17.82
C MET A 31 4.88 -7.95 -17.63
N GLU A 32 4.50 -8.23 -16.37
CA GLU A 32 3.28 -8.97 -16.04
C GLU A 32 2.01 -8.21 -16.44
N VAL A 33 1.97 -6.89 -16.19
CA VAL A 33 0.84 -6.02 -16.58
C VAL A 33 0.68 -6.00 -18.10
N ASN A 34 1.77 -5.86 -18.86
CA ASN A 34 1.71 -5.89 -20.31
C ASN A 34 1.18 -7.24 -20.84
N ALA A 35 1.57 -8.35 -20.22
CA ALA A 35 1.07 -9.68 -20.60
C ALA A 35 -0.44 -9.82 -20.30
N ARG A 36 -0.90 -9.40 -19.11
CA ARG A 36 -2.32 -9.42 -18.74
C ARG A 36 -3.14 -8.49 -19.65
N LYS A 37 -2.63 -7.29 -19.94
CA LYS A 37 -3.27 -6.30 -20.81
C LYS A 37 -3.46 -6.83 -22.23
N ALA A 38 -2.47 -7.55 -22.75
CA ALA A 38 -2.54 -8.17 -24.09
C ALA A 38 -3.54 -9.34 -24.17
N ALA A 39 -3.75 -10.05 -23.06
CA ALA A 39 -4.67 -11.19 -22.98
C ALA A 39 -6.08 -10.81 -22.44
N ALA A 40 -6.32 -9.53 -22.12
CA ALA A 40 -7.50 -9.10 -21.41
C ALA A 40 -8.77 -9.17 -22.27
N ASP A 41 -9.84 -9.73 -21.70
CA ASP A 41 -11.23 -9.51 -22.17
C ASP A 41 -11.75 -8.19 -21.56
N TYR A 42 -11.49 -7.08 -22.24
CA TYR A 42 -11.90 -5.74 -21.79
C TYR A 42 -13.41 -5.64 -21.51
N PRO A 43 -14.31 -6.13 -22.39
CA PRO A 43 -15.75 -6.13 -22.10
C PRO A 43 -16.12 -6.88 -20.83
N ALA A 44 -15.45 -7.99 -20.52
CA ALA A 44 -15.69 -8.73 -19.27
C ALA A 44 -15.18 -7.95 -18.05
N LEU A 45 -13.97 -7.36 -18.12
CA LEU A 45 -13.42 -6.53 -17.05
C LEU A 45 -14.28 -5.29 -16.78
N GLU A 46 -14.73 -4.59 -17.83
CA GLU A 46 -15.61 -3.43 -17.69
C GLU A 46 -16.95 -3.78 -17.06
N ARG A 47 -17.56 -4.93 -17.42
CA ARG A 47 -18.78 -5.41 -16.76
C ARG A 47 -18.55 -5.71 -15.28
N LYS A 48 -17.46 -6.39 -14.92
CA LYS A 48 -17.11 -6.65 -13.52
C LYS A 48 -16.87 -5.33 -12.76
N ALA A 49 -16.10 -4.40 -13.34
CA ALA A 49 -15.83 -3.10 -12.75
C ALA A 49 -17.13 -2.29 -12.53
N ALA A 50 -18.06 -2.32 -13.46
CA ALA A 50 -19.36 -1.66 -13.34
C ALA A 50 -20.26 -2.30 -12.27
N ALA A 51 -20.14 -3.59 -12.03
CA ALA A 51 -20.90 -4.30 -11.00
C ALA A 51 -20.44 -3.98 -9.57
N HIS A 52 -19.19 -3.54 -9.37
CA HIS A 52 -18.70 -3.12 -8.08
C HIS A 52 -18.97 -1.63 -7.82
N THR A 53 -19.59 -1.29 -6.71
CA THR A 53 -19.72 0.10 -6.24
C THR A 53 -18.71 0.32 -5.12
N PRO A 54 -17.71 1.23 -5.28
CA PRO A 54 -16.73 1.49 -4.23
C PRO A 54 -17.37 1.96 -2.94
N ARG A 55 -16.90 1.40 -1.85
CA ARG A 55 -17.43 1.60 -0.48
C ARG A 55 -16.90 2.88 0.18
N GLY A 56 -15.93 3.58 -0.45
CA GLY A 56 -15.31 4.79 0.08
C GLY A 56 -14.26 4.47 1.13
N PHE A 57 -13.03 4.22 0.69
CA PHE A 57 -11.91 3.81 1.57
C PHE A 57 -11.52 4.92 2.55
N VAL A 58 -11.32 6.14 2.06
CA VAL A 58 -10.99 7.31 2.90
C VAL A 58 -12.13 7.64 3.86
N ALA A 59 -13.38 7.59 3.41
CA ALA A 59 -14.54 7.86 4.24
C ALA A 59 -14.67 6.83 5.37
N GLY A 60 -14.43 5.53 5.07
CA GLY A 60 -14.41 4.45 6.06
C GLY A 60 -13.33 4.66 7.14
N LEU A 61 -12.12 5.02 6.72
CA LEU A 61 -11.02 5.32 7.65
C LEU A 61 -11.33 6.53 8.54
N ARG A 62 -11.83 7.64 7.97
CA ARG A 62 -12.20 8.84 8.74
C ARG A 62 -13.29 8.55 9.76
N LYS A 63 -14.29 7.75 9.38
CA LYS A 63 -15.36 7.31 10.29
C LYS A 63 -14.80 6.51 11.46
N ALA A 64 -13.90 5.57 11.21
CA ALA A 64 -13.27 4.77 12.27
C ALA A 64 -12.36 5.63 13.16
N ALA A 65 -11.58 6.54 12.57
CA ALA A 65 -10.67 7.44 13.27
C ALA A 65 -11.37 8.38 14.28
N ALA A 66 -12.64 8.71 14.04
CA ALA A 66 -13.44 9.52 14.95
C ALA A 66 -13.68 8.86 16.33
N SER A 67 -13.60 7.52 16.43
CA SER A 67 -13.85 6.76 17.67
C SER A 67 -12.63 5.98 18.19
N GLY A 68 -11.52 5.94 17.45
CA GLY A 68 -10.31 5.20 17.84
C GLY A 68 -9.30 5.14 16.70
N PRO A 69 -8.26 4.30 16.78
CA PRO A 69 -7.33 4.11 15.67
C PRO A 69 -8.02 3.39 14.50
N ALA A 70 -7.90 3.93 13.28
CA ALA A 70 -8.40 3.27 12.08
C ALA A 70 -7.38 2.23 11.60
N ILE A 71 -7.65 0.94 11.76
CA ILE A 71 -6.72 -0.11 11.35
C ILE A 71 -7.07 -0.62 9.94
N ILE A 72 -6.08 -0.56 9.05
CA ILE A 72 -6.07 -1.24 7.75
C ILE A 72 -5.37 -2.57 7.95
N SER A 73 -6.13 -3.66 8.05
CA SER A 73 -5.57 -5.00 8.25
C SER A 73 -5.10 -5.59 6.93
N GLU A 74 -3.79 -5.91 6.85
CA GLU A 74 -3.18 -6.38 5.61
C GLU A 74 -3.17 -7.90 5.51
N ILE A 75 -3.83 -8.44 4.50
CA ILE A 75 -3.86 -9.86 4.13
C ILE A 75 -2.65 -10.13 3.23
N LYS A 76 -1.61 -10.74 3.82
CA LYS A 76 -0.30 -10.97 3.19
C LYS A 76 0.22 -12.37 3.45
N LYS A 77 0.43 -13.16 2.38
CA LYS A 77 0.93 -14.54 2.45
C LYS A 77 2.43 -14.60 2.67
N ALA A 78 3.17 -13.78 1.94
CA ALA A 78 4.64 -13.75 1.95
C ALA A 78 5.17 -12.33 1.74
N SER A 79 6.47 -12.12 1.95
CA SER A 79 7.17 -10.89 1.59
C SER A 79 8.63 -11.17 1.22
N PRO A 80 9.29 -10.29 0.42
CA PRO A 80 10.70 -10.46 0.04
C PRO A 80 11.65 -10.57 1.23
N SER A 81 11.37 -9.83 2.32
CA SER A 81 12.23 -9.76 3.50
C SER A 81 12.03 -10.90 4.49
N LYS A 82 10.89 -11.60 4.45
CA LYS A 82 10.50 -12.59 5.47
C LYS A 82 10.14 -13.97 4.89
N GLY A 83 10.09 -14.09 3.56
CA GLY A 83 9.60 -15.29 2.90
C GLY A 83 8.13 -15.56 3.21
N LEU A 84 7.75 -16.81 3.36
CA LEU A 84 6.40 -17.23 3.73
C LEU A 84 6.08 -16.77 5.16
N ILE A 85 4.99 -15.98 5.32
CA ILE A 85 4.54 -15.45 6.62
C ILE A 85 3.44 -16.33 7.18
N ARG A 86 2.48 -16.74 6.34
CA ARG A 86 1.36 -17.59 6.74
C ARG A 86 1.13 -18.71 5.73
N ALA A 87 1.28 -19.96 6.17
CA ALA A 87 1.07 -21.14 5.33
C ALA A 87 -0.43 -21.46 5.17
N ASP A 88 -1.16 -21.38 6.27
CA ASP A 88 -2.63 -21.47 6.29
C ASP A 88 -3.22 -20.12 5.86
N PHE A 89 -3.45 -19.96 4.55
CA PHE A 89 -3.81 -18.68 3.93
C PHE A 89 -5.12 -18.81 3.16
N ASP A 90 -6.19 -18.35 3.82
CA ASP A 90 -7.53 -18.27 3.27
C ASP A 90 -8.04 -16.81 3.31
N PRO A 91 -7.89 -16.02 2.23
CA PRO A 91 -8.27 -14.62 2.20
C PRO A 91 -9.73 -14.33 2.58
N PRO A 92 -10.76 -15.10 2.13
CA PRO A 92 -12.14 -14.91 2.56
C PRO A 92 -12.35 -15.06 4.07
N SER A 93 -11.73 -16.07 4.69
CA SER A 93 -11.82 -16.29 6.13
C SER A 93 -11.11 -15.16 6.90
N LEU A 94 -9.88 -14.83 6.51
CA LEU A 94 -9.10 -13.73 7.10
C LEU A 94 -9.84 -12.40 7.00
N ALA A 95 -10.48 -12.11 5.85
CA ALA A 95 -11.26 -10.89 5.65
C ALA A 95 -12.42 -10.78 6.65
N ARG A 96 -13.23 -11.85 6.79
CA ARG A 96 -14.34 -11.88 7.75
C ARG A 96 -13.84 -11.74 9.20
N MET A 97 -12.75 -12.43 9.55
CA MET A 97 -12.15 -12.35 10.88
C MET A 97 -11.69 -10.92 11.20
N PHE A 98 -11.00 -10.26 10.28
CA PHE A 98 -10.57 -8.87 10.49
C PHE A 98 -11.74 -7.89 10.57
N GLU A 99 -12.77 -8.05 9.73
CA GLU A 99 -13.98 -7.21 9.83
C GLU A 99 -14.66 -7.39 11.19
N ALA A 100 -14.87 -8.63 11.64
CA ALA A 100 -15.47 -8.93 12.94
C ALA A 100 -14.66 -8.40 14.12
N ALA A 101 -13.32 -8.43 14.03
CA ALA A 101 -12.42 -7.88 15.02
C ALA A 101 -12.32 -6.34 15.01
N GLY A 102 -12.94 -5.67 14.05
CA GLY A 102 -13.04 -4.21 13.99
C GLY A 102 -12.03 -3.50 13.10
N ALA A 103 -11.49 -4.17 12.08
CA ALA A 103 -10.74 -3.50 11.02
C ALA A 103 -11.60 -2.41 10.37
N ALA A 104 -11.00 -1.25 10.09
CA ALA A 104 -11.65 -0.16 9.37
C ALA A 104 -11.64 -0.39 7.85
N ALA A 105 -10.62 -1.10 7.36
CA ALA A 105 -10.43 -1.46 5.97
C ALA A 105 -9.51 -2.68 5.87
N LEU A 106 -9.47 -3.31 4.70
CA LEU A 106 -8.51 -4.35 4.35
C LEU A 106 -7.49 -3.83 3.33
N SER A 107 -6.27 -4.35 3.41
CA SER A 107 -5.24 -4.24 2.38
C SER A 107 -4.92 -5.65 1.89
N VAL A 108 -5.05 -5.91 0.58
CA VAL A 108 -4.82 -7.24 0.02
C VAL A 108 -3.67 -7.20 -0.98
N LEU A 109 -2.61 -7.97 -0.73
CA LEU A 109 -1.47 -8.08 -1.63
C LEU A 109 -1.89 -8.81 -2.91
N THR A 110 -1.61 -8.19 -4.07
CA THR A 110 -1.92 -8.78 -5.38
C THR A 110 -0.69 -9.05 -6.24
N ASP A 111 0.51 -8.63 -5.83
CA ASP A 111 1.77 -9.02 -6.48
C ASP A 111 2.05 -10.50 -6.28
N GLY A 112 2.19 -11.23 -7.41
CA GLY A 112 2.39 -12.69 -7.38
C GLY A 112 3.81 -13.10 -7.05
N ARG A 113 4.79 -12.47 -7.68
CA ARG A 113 6.19 -12.91 -7.63
C ARG A 113 6.86 -12.67 -6.29
N PHE A 114 6.66 -11.50 -5.72
CA PHE A 114 7.39 -11.08 -4.52
C PHE A 114 6.58 -11.26 -3.23
N PHE A 115 5.25 -11.27 -3.32
CA PHE A 115 4.37 -11.36 -2.15
C PHE A 115 3.45 -12.58 -2.16
N GLN A 116 3.49 -13.41 -3.20
CA GLN A 116 2.59 -14.55 -3.41
C GLN A 116 1.11 -14.15 -3.31
N GLY A 117 0.80 -12.93 -3.78
CA GLY A 117 -0.53 -12.38 -3.86
C GLY A 117 -1.24 -12.73 -5.17
N SER A 118 -2.51 -12.36 -5.31
CA SER A 118 -3.23 -12.42 -6.59
C SER A 118 -4.47 -11.54 -6.58
N LEU A 119 -4.99 -11.20 -7.78
CA LEU A 119 -6.26 -10.47 -7.92
C LEU A 119 -7.44 -11.29 -7.42
N GLU A 120 -7.38 -12.63 -7.56
CA GLU A 120 -8.40 -13.55 -7.05
C GLU A 120 -8.50 -13.49 -5.52
N TYR A 121 -7.40 -13.26 -4.81
CA TYR A 121 -7.42 -13.06 -3.36
C TYR A 121 -8.16 -11.78 -2.96
N LEU A 122 -7.95 -10.71 -3.72
CA LEU A 122 -8.67 -9.45 -3.52
C LEU A 122 -10.16 -9.62 -3.83
N GLU A 123 -10.52 -10.23 -4.96
CA GLU A 123 -11.90 -10.50 -5.36
C GLU A 123 -12.63 -11.33 -4.29
N ALA A 124 -11.98 -12.43 -3.84
CA ALA A 124 -12.54 -13.31 -2.84
C ALA A 124 -12.70 -12.64 -1.46
N ALA A 125 -11.70 -11.87 -1.00
CA ALA A 125 -11.79 -11.14 0.25
C ALA A 125 -12.88 -10.05 0.19
N SER A 126 -12.87 -9.23 -0.87
CA SER A 126 -13.80 -8.12 -1.05
C SER A 126 -15.26 -8.59 -1.11
N ALA A 127 -15.53 -9.75 -1.72
CA ALA A 127 -16.88 -10.32 -1.81
C ALA A 127 -17.46 -10.75 -0.45
N THR A 128 -16.63 -10.90 0.60
CA THR A 128 -17.08 -11.44 1.89
C THR A 128 -17.24 -10.39 2.99
N VAL A 129 -16.86 -9.14 2.74
CA VAL A 129 -16.87 -8.06 3.72
C VAL A 129 -17.60 -6.82 3.24
N ARG A 130 -18.00 -5.96 4.19
CA ARG A 130 -18.62 -4.65 3.93
C ARG A 130 -17.62 -3.49 4.06
N ILE A 131 -16.53 -3.72 4.80
CA ILE A 131 -15.45 -2.72 4.92
C ILE A 131 -14.68 -2.59 3.60
N PRO A 132 -14.15 -1.40 3.28
CA PRO A 132 -13.47 -1.17 2.02
C PRO A 132 -12.14 -1.92 1.91
N CYS A 133 -11.75 -2.25 0.67
CA CYS A 133 -10.55 -3.02 0.34
C CYS A 133 -9.58 -2.21 -0.54
N LEU A 134 -8.32 -2.18 -0.13
CA LEU A 134 -7.19 -1.63 -0.88
C LEU A 134 -6.53 -2.75 -1.70
N ARG A 135 -6.35 -2.53 -3.01
CA ARG A 135 -5.40 -3.30 -3.81
C ARG A 135 -3.98 -2.84 -3.47
N LYS A 136 -3.24 -3.65 -2.73
CA LYS A 136 -1.84 -3.40 -2.37
C LYS A 136 -0.94 -4.04 -3.43
N ASP A 137 -0.48 -3.22 -4.37
CA ASP A 137 0.30 -3.64 -5.55
C ASP A 137 1.17 -2.48 -6.04
N PHE A 138 2.12 -2.75 -6.94
CA PHE A 138 2.90 -1.73 -7.62
C PHE A 138 2.17 -1.28 -8.88
N MET A 139 1.56 -0.09 -8.84
CA MET A 139 0.79 0.45 -9.96
C MET A 139 1.73 1.12 -10.97
N VAL A 140 1.79 0.63 -12.21
CA VAL A 140 2.67 1.12 -13.29
C VAL A 140 1.91 1.46 -14.58
N ASP A 141 0.64 1.06 -14.70
CA ASP A 141 -0.19 1.28 -15.90
C ASP A 141 -1.65 1.53 -15.52
N ARG A 142 -2.33 2.42 -16.24
CA ARG A 142 -3.76 2.75 -16.05
C ARG A 142 -4.68 1.53 -16.14
N PHE A 143 -4.30 0.49 -16.87
CA PHE A 143 -5.02 -0.78 -16.96
C PHE A 143 -5.23 -1.43 -15.59
N GLN A 144 -4.28 -1.26 -14.66
CA GLN A 144 -4.40 -1.82 -13.31
C GLN A 144 -5.55 -1.19 -12.51
N MET A 145 -6.02 0.02 -12.85
CA MET A 145 -7.19 0.63 -12.21
C MET A 145 -8.47 -0.10 -12.60
N LEU A 146 -8.57 -0.51 -13.88
CA LEU A 146 -9.69 -1.35 -14.35
C LEU A 146 -9.66 -2.73 -13.68
N GLU A 147 -8.48 -3.39 -13.62
CA GLU A 147 -8.31 -4.65 -12.89
C GLU A 147 -8.70 -4.51 -11.41
N ALA A 148 -8.23 -3.44 -10.74
CA ALA A 148 -8.54 -3.20 -9.32
C ALA A 148 -10.05 -3.08 -9.10
N ARG A 149 -10.72 -2.25 -9.89
CA ARG A 149 -12.17 -2.07 -9.80
C ARG A 149 -12.93 -3.36 -10.10
N ALA A 150 -12.51 -4.11 -11.13
CA ALA A 150 -13.10 -5.38 -11.53
C ALA A 150 -12.94 -6.49 -10.46
N SER A 151 -11.87 -6.39 -9.63
CA SER A 151 -11.61 -7.30 -8.51
C SER A 151 -12.16 -6.80 -7.16
N GLY A 152 -13.00 -5.75 -7.17
CA GLY A 152 -13.69 -5.28 -5.97
C GLY A 152 -12.83 -4.40 -5.05
N ALA A 153 -11.79 -3.76 -5.57
CA ALA A 153 -11.04 -2.74 -4.81
C ALA A 153 -11.87 -1.45 -4.66
N ASP A 154 -11.67 -0.78 -3.54
CA ASP A 154 -12.20 0.55 -3.24
C ASP A 154 -11.08 1.61 -3.27
N ALA A 155 -9.84 1.15 -3.17
CA ALA A 155 -8.65 1.98 -3.24
C ALA A 155 -7.47 1.25 -3.90
N ILE A 156 -6.51 2.04 -4.37
CA ILE A 156 -5.22 1.56 -4.88
C ILE A 156 -4.06 2.23 -4.14
N LEU A 157 -2.88 1.63 -4.24
CA LEU A 157 -1.62 2.19 -3.74
C LEU A 157 -0.90 2.95 -4.86
N LEU A 158 -0.43 4.16 -4.59
CA LEU A 158 0.57 4.84 -5.40
C LEU A 158 1.82 5.10 -4.55
N ILE A 159 3.00 4.69 -5.03
CA ILE A 159 4.28 4.84 -4.33
C ILE A 159 5.04 5.99 -4.99
N VAL A 160 5.30 7.08 -4.24
CA VAL A 160 5.94 8.29 -4.79
C VAL A 160 7.35 7.99 -5.30
N ALA A 161 8.11 7.15 -4.60
CA ALA A 161 9.45 6.71 -5.01
C ALA A 161 9.48 5.99 -6.38
N ALA A 162 8.36 5.41 -6.80
CA ALA A 162 8.26 4.63 -8.04
C ALA A 162 8.01 5.47 -9.29
N HIS A 163 7.65 6.78 -9.14
CA HIS A 163 7.08 7.56 -10.24
C HIS A 163 7.55 9.01 -10.28
N THR A 164 7.46 9.60 -11.47
CA THR A 164 7.50 11.06 -11.65
C THR A 164 6.15 11.68 -11.24
N ASP A 165 6.13 12.99 -11.01
CA ASP A 165 4.88 13.72 -10.65
C ASP A 165 3.84 13.62 -11.77
N GLU A 166 4.26 13.65 -13.02
CA GLU A 166 3.39 13.47 -14.19
C GLU A 166 2.72 12.09 -14.15
N THR A 167 3.49 11.01 -13.92
CA THR A 167 2.95 9.65 -13.84
C THR A 167 2.02 9.49 -12.64
N LEU A 168 2.36 10.06 -11.47
CA LEU A 168 1.51 10.03 -10.28
C LEU A 168 0.16 10.74 -10.54
N SER A 169 0.20 11.91 -11.20
CA SER A 169 -1.01 12.64 -11.58
C SER A 169 -1.88 11.80 -12.54
N ASP A 170 -1.27 11.24 -13.57
CA ASP A 170 -1.94 10.43 -14.58
C ASP A 170 -2.62 9.18 -14.02
N LEU A 171 -1.92 8.43 -13.16
CA LEU A 171 -2.46 7.25 -12.50
C LEU A 171 -3.53 7.64 -11.46
N GLY A 172 -3.31 8.76 -10.75
CA GLY A 172 -4.25 9.31 -9.79
C GLY A 172 -5.57 9.75 -10.43
N ASP A 173 -5.50 10.40 -11.59
CA ASP A 173 -6.69 10.82 -12.33
C ASP A 173 -7.48 9.61 -12.85
N GLU A 174 -6.80 8.60 -13.35
CA GLU A 174 -7.45 7.36 -13.76
C GLU A 174 -8.12 6.63 -12.58
N ALA A 175 -7.46 6.56 -11.41
CA ALA A 175 -8.05 5.98 -10.20
C ALA A 175 -9.33 6.74 -9.80
N ARG A 176 -9.28 8.08 -9.78
CA ARG A 176 -10.45 8.93 -9.47
C ARG A 176 -11.57 8.72 -10.49
N ARG A 177 -11.24 8.63 -11.80
CA ARG A 177 -12.20 8.34 -12.87
C ARG A 177 -12.91 6.99 -12.65
N MET A 178 -12.18 6.01 -12.11
CA MET A 178 -12.73 4.71 -11.72
C MET A 178 -13.44 4.73 -10.36
N GLY A 179 -13.52 5.85 -9.66
CA GLY A 179 -14.13 5.97 -8.34
C GLY A 179 -13.32 5.32 -7.24
N LEU A 180 -12.02 5.07 -7.47
CA LEU A 180 -11.11 4.49 -6.48
C LEU A 180 -10.45 5.59 -5.64
N ASP A 181 -10.39 5.39 -4.32
CA ASP A 181 -9.54 6.18 -3.44
C ASP A 181 -8.06 5.80 -3.64
N ILE A 182 -7.15 6.65 -3.15
CA ILE A 182 -5.72 6.46 -3.33
C ILE A 182 -5.02 6.56 -1.97
N LEU A 183 -4.27 5.51 -1.61
CA LEU A 183 -3.25 5.57 -0.57
C LEU A 183 -1.92 5.94 -1.26
N CYS A 184 -1.43 7.15 -1.00
CA CYS A 184 -0.16 7.65 -1.56
C CYS A 184 0.97 7.40 -0.57
N GLU A 185 1.86 6.44 -0.87
CA GLU A 185 2.93 6.02 0.02
C GLU A 185 4.19 6.86 -0.18
N VAL A 186 4.76 7.35 0.93
CA VAL A 186 5.97 8.19 0.99
C VAL A 186 6.99 7.64 1.98
N HIS A 187 8.30 7.90 1.72
CA HIS A 187 9.43 7.41 2.51
C HIS A 187 10.36 8.52 3.00
N ASP A 188 10.17 9.74 2.54
CA ASP A 188 10.96 10.89 2.98
C ASP A 188 10.18 12.21 2.83
N ARG A 189 10.83 13.30 3.25
CA ARG A 189 10.22 14.64 3.24
C ARG A 189 9.95 15.17 1.83
N GLU A 190 10.81 14.89 0.87
CA GLU A 190 10.61 15.36 -0.51
C GLU A 190 9.46 14.60 -1.17
N GLU A 191 9.32 13.31 -0.90
CA GLU A 191 8.17 12.52 -1.34
C GLU A 191 6.86 13.00 -0.70
N LEU A 192 6.87 13.32 0.62
CA LEU A 192 5.71 13.90 1.29
C LEU A 192 5.30 15.22 0.62
N LYS A 193 6.25 16.13 0.36
CA LYS A 193 5.98 17.40 -0.33
C LYS A 193 5.40 17.20 -1.72
N ARG A 194 5.91 16.22 -2.48
CA ARG A 194 5.37 15.85 -3.80
C ARG A 194 3.94 15.34 -3.69
N ALA A 195 3.66 14.42 -2.76
CA ALA A 195 2.33 13.89 -2.51
C ALA A 195 1.31 14.98 -2.15
N GLU A 196 1.68 15.90 -1.24
CA GLU A 196 0.85 17.04 -0.87
C GLU A 196 0.64 18.02 -2.04
N GLY A 197 1.69 18.31 -2.81
CA GLY A 197 1.64 19.18 -3.98
C GLY A 197 0.72 18.65 -5.09
N LEU A 198 0.62 17.33 -5.23
CA LEU A 198 -0.32 16.65 -6.14
C LEU A 198 -1.74 16.49 -5.57
N GLY A 199 -1.97 16.94 -4.33
CA GLY A 199 -3.28 17.00 -3.71
C GLY A 199 -3.83 15.66 -3.23
N PHE A 200 -2.97 14.66 -2.96
CA PHE A 200 -3.40 13.39 -2.36
C PHE A 200 -3.96 13.62 -0.95
N LYS A 201 -5.09 12.96 -0.63
CA LYS A 201 -5.87 13.16 0.59
C LYS A 201 -5.66 12.09 1.66
N LEU A 202 -4.98 11.00 1.30
CA LEU A 202 -4.60 9.92 2.19
C LEU A 202 -3.13 9.60 1.90
N ILE A 203 -2.25 9.86 2.86
CA ILE A 203 -0.80 9.72 2.69
C ILE A 203 -0.28 8.69 3.70
N GLY A 204 0.33 7.63 3.19
CA GLY A 204 0.99 6.59 3.96
C GLY A 204 2.47 6.89 4.16
N VAL A 205 2.92 6.92 5.40
CA VAL A 205 4.35 6.96 5.71
C VAL A 205 4.83 5.55 5.98
N ASN A 206 5.57 5.01 5.02
CA ASN A 206 6.14 3.67 5.15
C ASN A 206 7.54 3.75 5.76
N SER A 207 7.66 3.29 7.01
CA SER A 207 8.95 3.24 7.71
C SER A 207 9.93 2.20 7.15
N ARG A 208 9.50 1.37 6.19
CA ARG A 208 10.36 0.37 5.54
C ARG A 208 10.98 0.96 4.28
N ASP A 209 12.30 1.09 4.26
CA ASP A 209 13.05 1.43 3.04
C ASP A 209 12.89 0.33 1.99
N LEU A 210 12.33 0.67 0.83
CA LEU A 210 12.08 -0.28 -0.27
C LEU A 210 13.35 -0.76 -0.99
N ARG A 211 14.50 -0.14 -0.72
CA ARG A 211 15.80 -0.52 -1.29
C ARG A 211 16.49 -1.61 -0.45
N THR A 212 16.35 -1.51 0.88
CA THR A 212 17.06 -2.37 1.85
C THR A 212 16.14 -3.27 2.67
N PHE A 213 14.82 -3.00 2.67
CA PHE A 213 13.79 -3.59 3.52
C PHE A 213 14.02 -3.37 5.03
N THR A 214 14.92 -2.47 5.41
CA THR A 214 15.12 -2.07 6.81
C THR A 214 13.96 -1.18 7.26
N VAL A 215 13.52 -1.34 8.51
CA VAL A 215 12.46 -0.53 9.11
C VAL A 215 13.10 0.58 9.94
N HIS A 216 12.67 1.82 9.74
CA HIS A 216 13.10 3.05 10.40
C HIS A 216 11.93 3.71 11.15
N PRO A 217 11.60 3.26 12.37
CA PRO A 217 10.40 3.73 13.09
C PRO A 217 10.42 5.23 13.42
N GLU A 218 11.61 5.83 13.49
CA GLU A 218 11.82 7.26 13.69
C GLU A 218 11.22 8.10 12.55
N LEU A 219 11.25 7.60 11.33
CA LEU A 219 10.72 8.27 10.14
C LEU A 219 9.23 8.64 10.30
N VAL A 220 8.45 7.75 10.91
CA VAL A 220 7.01 7.98 11.14
C VAL A 220 6.80 9.21 12.02
N THR A 221 7.60 9.39 13.08
CA THR A 221 7.48 10.53 14.00
C THR A 221 8.05 11.82 13.42
N GLU A 222 9.00 11.74 12.52
CA GLU A 222 9.63 12.88 11.88
C GLU A 222 8.77 13.45 10.75
N LEU A 223 8.30 12.63 9.83
CA LEU A 223 7.60 13.10 8.62
C LEU A 223 6.28 13.80 8.91
N VAL A 224 5.53 13.33 9.89
CA VAL A 224 4.25 13.95 10.24
C VAL A 224 4.38 15.42 10.66
N GLN A 225 5.54 15.82 11.19
CA GLN A 225 5.82 17.21 11.58
C GLN A 225 5.99 18.15 10.38
N TRP A 226 6.22 17.59 9.17
CA TRP A 226 6.37 18.35 7.93
C TRP A 226 5.09 18.40 7.11
N LYS A 227 4.03 17.76 7.59
CA LYS A 227 2.72 17.81 6.96
C LYS A 227 2.19 19.25 6.91
N THR A 228 1.75 19.68 5.72
CA THR A 228 1.26 21.05 5.49
C THR A 228 -0.21 21.10 5.05
N THR A 229 -0.82 19.96 4.75
CA THR A 229 -2.19 19.84 4.25
C THR A 229 -3.13 19.18 5.26
N ASP A 230 -4.41 19.05 4.91
CA ASP A 230 -5.44 18.32 5.66
C ASP A 230 -5.47 16.80 5.34
N ALA A 231 -4.47 16.29 4.63
CA ALA A 231 -4.39 14.87 4.30
C ALA A 231 -4.40 14.00 5.54
N MET A 232 -5.17 12.90 5.51
CA MET A 232 -5.17 11.89 6.55
C MET A 232 -3.86 11.10 6.48
N MET A 233 -3.18 10.94 7.63
CA MET A 233 -1.90 10.23 7.69
C MET A 233 -2.09 8.79 8.13
N VAL A 234 -1.45 7.87 7.40
CA VAL A 234 -1.40 6.43 7.68
C VAL A 234 0.04 6.06 8.06
N ALA A 235 0.25 5.45 9.23
CA ALA A 235 1.54 4.86 9.57
C ALA A 235 1.61 3.43 9.04
N GLU A 236 2.72 3.10 8.36
CA GLU A 236 2.94 1.78 7.74
C GLU A 236 4.25 1.16 8.20
N SER A 237 4.26 -0.15 8.34
CA SER A 237 5.40 -0.97 8.79
C SER A 237 5.85 -0.74 10.23
N GLY A 238 6.41 -1.78 10.85
CA GLY A 238 7.02 -1.70 12.19
C GLY A 238 6.04 -1.51 13.35
N ILE A 239 4.73 -1.64 13.14
CA ILE A 239 3.69 -1.47 14.16
C ILE A 239 3.28 -2.85 14.66
N GLY A 240 3.46 -3.12 15.96
CA GLY A 240 3.18 -4.43 16.55
C GLY A 240 2.42 -4.40 17.86
N THR A 241 2.29 -3.23 18.48
CA THR A 241 1.66 -3.10 19.82
C THR A 241 0.68 -1.92 19.88
N ALA A 242 -0.25 -1.96 20.85
CA ALA A 242 -1.12 -0.82 21.14
C ALA A 242 -0.32 0.43 21.56
N ALA A 243 0.84 0.24 22.20
CA ALA A 243 1.74 1.33 22.56
C ALA A 243 2.34 2.03 21.34
N ASP A 244 2.68 1.29 20.26
CA ASP A 244 3.12 1.89 18.99
C ASP A 244 2.02 2.76 18.39
N ILE A 245 0.79 2.25 18.36
CA ILE A 245 -0.38 2.98 17.88
C ILE A 245 -0.60 4.25 18.71
N ALA A 246 -0.59 4.14 20.05
CA ALA A 246 -0.75 5.30 20.92
C ALA A 246 0.33 6.36 20.71
N LYS A 247 1.60 5.92 20.56
CA LYS A 247 2.74 6.80 20.25
C LYS A 247 2.53 7.57 18.95
N TYR A 248 2.13 6.91 17.87
CA TYR A 248 1.95 7.55 16.56
C TYR A 248 0.68 8.40 16.51
N ARG A 249 -0.39 8.00 17.22
CA ARG A 249 -1.58 8.86 17.38
C ARG A 249 -1.26 10.16 18.06
N ALA A 250 -0.41 10.15 19.08
CA ALA A 250 -0.01 11.35 19.82
C ALA A 250 0.69 12.39 18.94
N VAL A 251 1.28 11.99 17.82
CA VAL A 251 1.94 12.89 16.87
C VAL A 251 1.09 13.20 15.63
N GLY A 252 -0.15 12.67 15.52
CA GLY A 252 -1.11 13.06 14.49
C GLY A 252 -1.46 12.01 13.44
N TYR A 253 -1.05 10.75 13.61
CA TYR A 253 -1.55 9.67 12.76
C TYR A 253 -2.95 9.24 13.19
N GLU A 254 -3.80 9.01 12.21
CA GLU A 254 -5.19 8.62 12.42
C GLU A 254 -5.47 7.17 12.00
N ALA A 255 -4.68 6.66 11.03
CA ALA A 255 -4.81 5.31 10.50
C ALA A 255 -3.48 4.55 10.52
N PHE A 256 -3.56 3.21 10.51
CA PHE A 256 -2.42 2.31 10.68
C PHE A 256 -2.57 1.11 9.76
N LEU A 257 -1.59 0.86 8.88
CA LEU A 257 -1.55 -0.32 8.03
C LEU A 257 -0.68 -1.38 8.70
N ILE A 258 -1.30 -2.48 9.09
CA ILE A 258 -0.68 -3.54 9.89
C ILE A 258 -0.90 -4.90 9.22
N GLY A 259 0.20 -5.55 8.85
CA GLY A 259 0.16 -6.87 8.20
C GLY A 259 0.96 -7.93 8.94
N GLU A 260 2.29 -7.85 8.93
CA GLU A 260 3.17 -8.90 9.45
C GLU A 260 2.85 -9.27 10.91
N ALA A 261 2.61 -8.27 11.76
CA ALA A 261 2.32 -8.47 13.18
C ALA A 261 1.03 -9.27 13.40
N LEU A 262 0.01 -9.07 12.54
CA LEU A 262 -1.26 -9.80 12.60
C LEU A 262 -1.12 -11.20 11.96
N MET A 263 -0.56 -11.27 10.75
CA MET A 263 -0.51 -12.51 9.97
C MET A 263 0.37 -13.60 10.58
N ARG A 264 1.32 -13.25 11.45
CA ARG A 264 2.16 -14.21 12.18
C ARG A 264 1.45 -14.84 13.37
N GLN A 265 0.36 -14.26 13.85
CA GLN A 265 -0.34 -14.80 15.02
C GLN A 265 -1.16 -16.04 14.65
N PRO A 266 -1.29 -17.00 15.56
CA PRO A 266 -2.21 -18.12 15.37
C PRO A 266 -3.64 -17.65 15.09
N ASP A 267 -4.10 -16.65 15.84
CA ASP A 267 -5.38 -15.95 15.66
C ASP A 267 -5.13 -14.47 15.31
N PRO A 268 -5.17 -14.09 14.01
CA PRO A 268 -4.96 -12.71 13.59
C PRO A 268 -6.05 -11.74 14.05
N ALA A 269 -7.28 -12.25 14.23
CA ALA A 269 -8.40 -11.42 14.68
C ALA A 269 -8.29 -11.06 16.15
N ALA A 270 -7.95 -12.03 17.01
CA ALA A 270 -7.64 -11.77 18.42
C ALA A 270 -6.49 -10.78 18.56
N ALA A 271 -5.45 -10.91 17.74
CA ALA A 271 -4.34 -9.97 17.73
C ALA A 271 -4.77 -8.54 17.33
N LEU A 272 -5.66 -8.41 16.35
CA LEU A 272 -6.23 -7.11 15.99
C LEU A 272 -7.06 -6.50 17.11
N ALA A 273 -7.92 -7.31 17.76
CA ALA A 273 -8.73 -6.85 18.89
C ALA A 273 -7.86 -6.34 20.04
N MET A 274 -6.76 -7.04 20.35
CA MET A 274 -5.78 -6.59 21.35
C MET A 274 -5.14 -5.24 20.96
N LEU A 275 -4.81 -5.03 19.68
CA LEU A 275 -4.28 -3.72 19.23
C LEU A 275 -5.32 -2.60 19.35
N LEU A 276 -6.61 -2.93 19.23
CA LEU A 276 -7.72 -2.00 19.39
C LEU A 276 -8.20 -1.88 20.84
N GLU A 277 -7.59 -2.62 21.80
CA GLU A 277 -8.02 -2.71 23.20
C GLU A 277 -9.51 -3.09 23.34
N ARG A 278 -9.96 -4.03 22.49
CA ARG A 278 -11.35 -4.52 22.47
C ARG A 278 -11.43 -5.95 22.99
N GLU A 279 -12.53 -6.29 23.66
CA GLU A 279 -12.88 -7.68 23.92
C GLU A 279 -13.24 -8.39 22.62
N TYR A 280 -12.68 -9.57 22.37
CA TYR A 280 -12.95 -10.38 21.19
C TYR A 280 -13.41 -11.78 21.60
N SER A 281 -14.59 -12.18 21.18
CA SER A 281 -15.11 -13.54 21.35
C SER A 281 -14.85 -14.36 20.07
N THR A 282 -14.31 -15.55 20.23
CA THR A 282 -14.03 -16.50 19.17
C THR A 282 -15.25 -17.30 18.70
N GLU A 283 -16.44 -17.01 19.24
CA GLU A 283 -17.70 -17.66 18.83
C GLU A 283 -18.21 -17.06 17.51
N LEU A 284 -17.85 -17.72 16.40
CA LEU A 284 -18.43 -17.53 15.07
C LEU A 284 -19.11 -18.81 14.61
#